data_4f2953c1f097127ba29f709bb3db2e63
#
_entry.id   4f2953c1f097127ba29f709bb3db2e63
#
_cell.length_a   1.000
_cell.length_b   1.000
_cell.length_c   1.000
_cell.angle_alpha   90.00
_cell.angle_beta   90.00
_cell.angle_gamma   90.00
#
_symmetry.space_group_name_H-M   'P 1'
#
loop_
_entity.id
_entity.type
_entity.pdbx_description
1 polymer ?
#
loop_
_entity_poly.entity_id
_entity_poly.type
_entity_poly.pdbx_seq_one_letter_code
_entity_poly.pdbx_strand_id
1 'polypeptide(L)'
;MTHHTRSIAVFAVLIVALVTCARPAYAEGFLTPFVGFNFGGDSANCISLSNCDEKRLNWGVSFGSRHGIFGFEEDIGYAPNFFGKTPGGDNAVLTVMSNLMVVVPAGPIQPYALAGLGLIRPHAKFDSSSLSLDQNALGYDVGGGVNIFLAHSVGVRADVRHQHTLQNITLGNLFSDQPVDFWRATLGLALRF
;
A
#
# COMPACT_ATOMS: atom_id res chain seq x y z
N MET A 1 29.19 -17.76 33.42
CA MET A 1 28.81 -16.42 32.93
C MET A 1 29.59 -15.93 31.71
N THR A 2 30.54 -16.69 31.14
CA THR A 2 31.50 -16.22 30.08
C THR A 2 31.06 -16.55 28.63
N HIS A 3 30.13 -17.44 28.41
CA HIS A 3 29.70 -17.81 27.04
C HIS A 3 28.70 -16.83 26.40
N HIS A 4 27.76 -16.27 27.18
CA HIS A 4 26.79 -15.30 26.66
C HIS A 4 27.43 -13.95 26.24
N THR A 5 28.41 -13.46 26.97
CA THR A 5 29.13 -12.21 26.66
C THR A 5 29.94 -12.33 25.37
N ARG A 6 30.52 -13.48 25.08
CA ARG A 6 31.26 -13.72 23.84
C ARG A 6 30.33 -13.76 22.61
N SER A 7 29.15 -14.38 22.72
CA SER A 7 28.18 -14.41 21.64
C SER A 7 27.63 -13.02 21.29
N ILE A 8 27.34 -12.20 22.31
CA ILE A 8 26.86 -10.83 22.09
C ILE A 8 27.94 -9.97 21.42
N ALA A 9 29.21 -10.12 21.84
CA ALA A 9 30.31 -9.39 21.23
C ALA A 9 30.53 -9.78 19.76
N VAL A 10 30.44 -11.07 19.43
CA VAL A 10 30.55 -11.55 18.04
C VAL A 10 29.41 -11.02 17.18
N PHE A 11 28.17 -11.03 17.69
CA PHE A 11 27.01 -10.45 16.98
C PHE A 11 27.15 -8.94 16.77
N ALA A 12 27.62 -8.21 17.76
CA ALA A 12 27.85 -6.77 17.65
C ALA A 12 28.97 -6.45 16.62
N VAL A 13 30.03 -7.21 16.59
CA VAL A 13 31.14 -7.05 15.60
C VAL A 13 30.63 -7.39 14.18
N LEU A 14 29.78 -8.44 14.02
CA LEU A 14 29.16 -8.79 12.74
C LEU A 14 28.24 -7.69 12.22
N ILE A 15 27.42 -7.11 13.08
CA ILE A 15 26.52 -5.99 12.72
C ILE A 15 27.35 -4.77 12.31
N VAL A 16 28.38 -4.42 13.07
CA VAL A 16 29.29 -3.29 12.74
C VAL A 16 30.02 -3.54 11.43
N ALA A 17 30.50 -4.76 11.18
CA ALA A 17 31.14 -5.12 9.92
C ALA A 17 30.20 -5.06 8.71
N LEU A 18 28.94 -5.47 8.88
CA LEU A 18 27.91 -5.35 7.84
C LEU A 18 27.59 -3.88 7.50
N VAL A 19 27.53 -3.01 8.52
CA VAL A 19 27.24 -1.58 8.32
C VAL A 19 28.44 -0.85 7.68
N THR A 20 29.69 -1.23 8.02
CA THR A 20 30.87 -0.59 7.45
C THR A 20 31.23 -1.08 6.04
N CYS A 21 30.79 -2.28 5.64
CA CYS A 21 30.97 -2.79 4.28
C CYS A 21 29.87 -2.34 3.30
N ALA A 22 28.81 -1.66 3.78
CA ALA A 22 27.80 -1.09 2.90
C ALA A 22 28.44 0.04 2.08
N ARG A 23 28.81 -0.26 0.82
CA ARG A 23 29.13 0.78 -0.16
C ARG A 23 27.91 1.69 -0.27
N PRO A 24 28.07 3.04 -0.43
CA PRO A 24 26.93 3.90 -0.71
C PRO A 24 26.25 3.38 -1.99
N ALA A 25 25.18 2.63 -1.81
CA ALA A 25 24.30 2.28 -2.90
C ALA A 25 23.59 3.58 -3.27
N TYR A 26 23.85 4.11 -4.44
CA TYR A 26 23.06 5.20 -5.00
C TYR A 26 21.64 4.66 -5.25
N ALA A 27 20.82 4.69 -4.21
CA ALA A 27 19.41 4.38 -4.31
C ALA A 27 18.71 5.64 -4.79
N GLU A 28 18.00 5.54 -5.89
CA GLU A 28 17.11 6.59 -6.39
C GLU A 28 15.87 6.63 -5.50
N GLY A 29 15.65 7.74 -4.79
CA GLY A 29 14.44 7.98 -4.01
C GLY A 29 13.27 8.35 -4.91
N PHE A 30 12.06 7.96 -4.54
CA PHE A 30 10.85 8.39 -5.23
C PHE A 30 9.71 8.73 -4.28
N LEU A 31 8.83 9.60 -4.75
CA LEU A 31 7.59 10.01 -4.10
C LEU A 31 6.48 10.09 -5.14
N THR A 32 5.33 9.48 -4.87
CA THR A 32 4.21 9.45 -5.79
C THR A 32 2.89 9.74 -5.06
N PRO A 33 2.46 11.00 -4.94
CA PRO A 33 1.07 11.27 -4.60
C PRO A 33 0.15 10.76 -5.71
N PHE A 34 -0.96 10.14 -5.32
CA PHE A 34 -1.90 9.54 -6.26
C PHE A 34 -3.36 9.77 -5.89
N VAL A 35 -4.23 9.64 -6.89
CA VAL A 35 -5.67 9.50 -6.76
C VAL A 35 -6.11 8.27 -7.56
N GLY A 36 -7.25 7.67 -7.18
CA GLY A 36 -7.72 6.47 -7.87
C GLY A 36 -9.09 6.01 -7.45
N PHE A 37 -9.40 4.77 -7.81
CA PHE A 37 -10.67 4.11 -7.53
C PHE A 37 -10.44 2.72 -6.96
N ASN A 38 -11.30 2.34 -6.02
CA ASN A 38 -11.43 0.96 -5.58
C ASN A 38 -12.59 0.30 -6.30
N PHE A 39 -12.43 -0.96 -6.70
CA PHE A 39 -13.44 -1.72 -7.42
C PHE A 39 -13.31 -3.23 -7.15
N GLY A 40 -14.36 -3.97 -7.47
CA GLY A 40 -14.40 -5.42 -7.24
C GLY A 40 -14.49 -5.80 -5.76
N GLY A 41 -14.72 -7.08 -5.48
CA GLY A 41 -14.81 -7.62 -4.13
C GLY A 41 -15.76 -6.86 -3.22
N ASP A 42 -15.27 -6.47 -2.05
CA ASP A 42 -16.04 -5.77 -1.02
C ASP A 42 -16.17 -4.25 -1.23
N SER A 43 -15.57 -3.72 -2.29
CA SER A 43 -15.78 -2.33 -2.69
C SER A 43 -17.22 -2.16 -3.17
N ALA A 44 -18.10 -1.65 -2.31
CA ALA A 44 -19.55 -1.60 -2.55
C ALA A 44 -19.90 -0.94 -3.88
N ASN A 45 -20.79 -1.57 -4.65
CA ASN A 45 -21.34 -1.11 -5.94
C ASN A 45 -20.31 -0.82 -7.05
N CYS A 46 -19.07 -1.30 -6.93
CA CYS A 46 -18.03 -1.10 -7.91
C CYS A 46 -17.54 -2.45 -8.45
N ILE A 47 -18.42 -3.20 -9.12
CA ILE A 47 -18.12 -4.53 -9.66
C ILE A 47 -17.12 -4.44 -10.82
N SER A 48 -17.15 -3.32 -11.58
CA SER A 48 -16.20 -3.05 -12.66
C SER A 48 -15.94 -1.55 -12.77
N LEU A 49 -14.82 -1.16 -13.41
CA LEU A 49 -14.44 0.24 -13.63
C LEU A 49 -15.49 1.08 -14.38
N SER A 50 -16.44 0.44 -15.06
CA SER A 50 -17.47 1.13 -15.85
C SER A 50 -18.75 1.51 -15.09
N ASN A 51 -18.97 0.97 -13.88
CA ASN A 51 -20.17 1.17 -13.09
C ASN A 51 -19.87 1.54 -11.63
N CYS A 52 -18.80 2.26 -11.41
CA CYS A 52 -18.45 2.76 -10.09
C CYS A 52 -19.14 4.09 -9.79
N ASP A 53 -19.82 4.17 -8.65
CA ASP A 53 -20.26 5.47 -8.11
C ASP A 53 -19.04 6.34 -7.78
N GLU A 54 -19.12 7.65 -8.04
CA GLU A 54 -18.05 8.65 -7.81
C GLU A 54 -17.45 8.66 -6.39
N LYS A 55 -18.08 7.96 -5.48
CA LYS A 55 -17.77 7.89 -4.05
C LYS A 55 -16.74 6.84 -3.67
N ARG A 56 -16.13 6.19 -4.65
CA ARG A 56 -15.06 5.17 -4.46
C ARG A 56 -13.67 5.73 -4.71
N LEU A 57 -13.58 7.03 -4.77
CA LEU A 57 -12.29 7.70 -4.87
C LEU A 57 -11.41 7.31 -3.71
N ASN A 58 -10.18 6.95 -4.00
CA ASN A 58 -9.11 6.86 -3.04
C ASN A 58 -8.02 7.88 -3.40
N TRP A 59 -7.23 8.22 -2.42
CA TRP A 59 -6.05 9.05 -2.59
C TRP A 59 -4.98 8.65 -1.57
N GLY A 60 -3.77 8.99 -1.88
CA GLY A 60 -2.67 8.60 -1.00
C GLY A 60 -1.32 9.02 -1.53
N VAL A 61 -0.30 8.39 -0.98
CA VAL A 61 1.08 8.62 -1.33
C VAL A 61 1.87 7.32 -1.26
N SER A 62 2.68 7.07 -2.29
CA SER A 62 3.69 6.02 -2.27
C SER A 62 5.07 6.67 -2.26
N PHE A 63 6.00 6.14 -1.49
CA PHE A 63 7.37 6.62 -1.42
C PHE A 63 8.33 5.46 -1.16
N GLY A 64 9.56 5.62 -1.56
CA GLY A 64 10.51 4.55 -1.39
C GLY A 64 11.84 4.80 -2.07
N SER A 65 12.54 3.72 -2.32
CA SER A 65 13.83 3.76 -3.00
C SER A 65 13.98 2.60 -3.97
N ARG A 66 14.78 2.83 -5.01
CA ARG A 66 15.10 1.85 -6.03
C ARG A 66 16.60 1.72 -6.24
N HIS A 67 17.06 0.50 -6.37
CA HIS A 67 18.43 0.20 -6.79
C HIS A 67 18.39 -0.79 -7.96
N GLY A 68 18.79 -0.33 -9.14
CA GLY A 68 18.72 -1.13 -10.36
C GLY A 68 17.28 -1.54 -10.70
N ILE A 69 17.03 -2.85 -10.74
CA ILE A 69 15.71 -3.42 -11.02
C ILE A 69 14.86 -3.65 -9.76
N PHE A 70 15.45 -3.57 -8.58
CA PHE A 70 14.73 -3.79 -7.31
C PHE A 70 14.40 -2.48 -6.62
N GLY A 71 13.20 -2.41 -6.07
CA GLY A 71 12.72 -1.28 -5.28
C GLY A 71 12.02 -1.74 -4.02
N PHE A 72 11.96 -0.82 -3.06
CA PHE A 72 11.15 -0.93 -1.86
C PHE A 72 10.24 0.29 -1.80
N GLU A 73 8.96 0.05 -1.50
CA GLU A 73 7.93 1.09 -1.48
C GLU A 73 7.07 0.97 -0.23
N GLU A 74 6.84 2.09 0.42
CA GLU A 74 5.76 2.29 1.38
C GLU A 74 4.59 2.98 0.67
N ASP A 75 3.39 2.43 0.79
CA ASP A 75 2.17 2.94 0.19
C ASP A 75 1.14 3.21 1.29
N ILE A 76 0.65 4.44 1.34
CA ILE A 76 -0.39 4.87 2.27
C ILE A 76 -1.58 5.34 1.44
N GLY A 77 -2.70 4.62 1.53
CA GLY A 77 -3.92 4.90 0.81
C GLY A 77 -5.11 5.14 1.74
N TYR A 78 -5.96 6.08 1.39
CA TYR A 78 -7.19 6.39 2.12
C TYR A 78 -8.39 6.40 1.16
N ALA A 79 -9.41 5.63 1.50
CA ALA A 79 -10.63 5.47 0.72
C ALA A 79 -11.85 5.82 1.57
N PRO A 80 -12.39 7.04 1.48
CA PRO A 80 -13.62 7.42 2.16
C PRO A 80 -14.83 6.73 1.52
N ASN A 81 -15.84 6.44 2.34
CA ASN A 81 -17.09 5.78 1.94
C ASN A 81 -16.87 4.44 1.19
N PHE A 82 -15.88 3.68 1.58
CA PHE A 82 -15.45 2.44 0.92
C PHE A 82 -16.59 1.41 0.79
N PHE A 83 -17.39 1.21 1.84
CA PHE A 83 -18.52 0.27 1.88
C PHE A 83 -19.85 0.88 1.39
N GLY A 84 -19.83 2.09 0.87
CA GLY A 84 -21.03 2.81 0.42
C GLY A 84 -21.45 3.93 1.37
N LYS A 85 -22.33 4.81 0.86
CA LYS A 85 -22.95 5.83 1.71
C LYS A 85 -24.06 5.19 2.55
N THR A 86 -23.86 5.20 3.87
CA THR A 86 -24.94 4.88 4.81
C THR A 86 -25.51 6.20 5.33
N PRO A 87 -26.83 6.45 5.25
CA PRO A 87 -27.42 7.62 5.87
C PRO A 87 -27.13 7.64 7.37
N GLY A 88 -26.48 8.70 7.86
CA GLY A 88 -26.09 8.82 9.28
C GLY A 88 -24.87 7.97 9.70
N GLY A 89 -23.95 7.69 8.78
CA GLY A 89 -22.71 6.98 9.11
C GLY A 89 -21.57 7.33 8.16
N ASP A 90 -20.35 7.42 8.70
CA ASP A 90 -19.11 7.58 7.96
C ASP A 90 -18.33 6.26 7.97
N ASN A 91 -17.81 5.87 6.80
CA ASN A 91 -16.92 4.73 6.70
C ASN A 91 -15.72 5.05 5.81
N ALA A 92 -14.59 4.43 6.12
CA ALA A 92 -13.36 4.59 5.35
C ALA A 92 -12.47 3.36 5.50
N VAL A 93 -11.56 3.18 4.56
CA VAL A 93 -10.47 2.19 4.65
C VAL A 93 -9.15 2.92 4.51
N LEU A 94 -8.28 2.75 5.50
CA LEU A 94 -6.89 3.16 5.47
C LEU A 94 -6.02 1.94 5.17
N THR A 95 -5.13 2.05 4.20
CA THR A 95 -4.14 1.01 3.87
C THR A 95 -2.74 1.54 4.10
N VAL A 96 -1.87 0.74 4.71
CA VAL A 96 -0.44 1.01 4.86
C VAL A 96 0.30 -0.25 4.47
N MET A 97 0.96 -0.24 3.32
CA MET A 97 1.58 -1.42 2.71
C MET A 97 3.06 -1.20 2.46
N SER A 98 3.87 -2.21 2.80
CA SER A 98 5.31 -2.27 2.53
C SER A 98 5.55 -3.25 1.41
N ASN A 99 6.04 -2.78 0.27
CA ASN A 99 6.12 -3.50 -1.00
C ASN A 99 7.55 -3.69 -1.47
N LEU A 100 7.83 -4.87 -1.98
CA LEU A 100 8.97 -5.12 -2.84
C LEU A 100 8.55 -4.93 -4.29
N MET A 101 9.37 -4.23 -5.06
CA MET A 101 9.12 -3.93 -6.47
C MET A 101 10.21 -4.52 -7.36
N VAL A 102 9.79 -4.97 -8.55
CA VAL A 102 10.69 -5.28 -9.66
C VAL A 102 10.33 -4.35 -10.82
N VAL A 103 11.28 -3.51 -11.21
CA VAL A 103 11.10 -2.48 -12.23
C VAL A 103 11.94 -2.83 -13.45
N VAL A 104 11.36 -2.77 -14.64
CA VAL A 104 12.11 -2.91 -15.89
C VAL A 104 12.57 -1.52 -16.35
N PRO A 105 13.89 -1.24 -16.38
CA PRO A 105 14.41 0.07 -16.74
C PRO A 105 14.44 0.24 -18.27
N ALA A 106 13.29 0.48 -18.89
CA ALA A 106 13.15 0.66 -20.33
C ALA A 106 13.12 2.16 -20.73
N GLY A 107 14.10 2.92 -20.28
CA GLY A 107 14.20 4.36 -20.58
C GLY A 107 13.11 5.16 -19.86
N PRO A 108 12.33 5.99 -20.61
CA PRO A 108 11.30 6.82 -19.99
C PRO A 108 10.07 6.02 -19.54
N ILE A 109 9.84 4.84 -20.09
CA ILE A 109 8.72 3.96 -19.77
C ILE A 109 9.25 2.81 -18.93
N GLN A 110 8.82 2.71 -17.68
CA GLN A 110 9.33 1.76 -16.71
C GLN A 110 8.18 0.94 -16.11
N PRO A 111 7.81 -0.18 -16.75
CA PRO A 111 6.85 -1.10 -16.16
C PRO A 111 7.43 -1.76 -14.91
N TYR A 112 6.57 -2.08 -13.97
CA TYR A 112 6.94 -2.74 -12.73
C TYR A 112 5.85 -3.69 -12.24
N ALA A 113 6.26 -4.63 -11.42
CA ALA A 113 5.40 -5.45 -10.59
C ALA A 113 5.79 -5.27 -9.13
N LEU A 114 4.85 -5.44 -8.23
CA LEU A 114 5.09 -5.37 -6.80
C LEU A 114 4.25 -6.39 -6.04
N ALA A 115 4.73 -6.72 -4.86
CA ALA A 115 4.01 -7.48 -3.87
C ALA A 115 4.44 -7.05 -2.47
N GLY A 116 3.52 -7.01 -1.53
CA GLY A 116 3.80 -6.54 -0.19
C GLY A 116 2.86 -7.07 0.88
N LEU A 117 3.18 -6.65 2.09
CA LEU A 117 2.40 -6.93 3.29
C LEU A 117 2.18 -5.64 4.04
N GLY A 118 1.07 -5.54 4.76
CA GLY A 118 0.78 -4.34 5.52
C GLY A 118 -0.47 -4.42 6.34
N LEU A 119 -0.99 -3.26 6.69
CA LEU A 119 -2.20 -3.09 7.49
C LEU A 119 -3.32 -2.52 6.63
N ILE A 120 -4.47 -3.15 6.70
CA ILE A 120 -5.73 -2.65 6.16
C ILE A 120 -6.62 -2.37 7.36
N ARG A 121 -6.99 -1.09 7.54
CA ARG A 121 -7.78 -0.62 8.66
C ARG A 121 -9.11 -0.07 8.18
N PRO A 122 -10.17 -0.86 8.18
CA PRO A 122 -11.53 -0.36 8.01
C PRO A 122 -11.98 0.40 9.26
N HIS A 123 -12.64 1.53 9.03
CA HIS A 123 -13.23 2.38 10.03
C HIS A 123 -14.69 2.62 9.68
N ALA A 124 -15.59 2.40 10.64
CA ALA A 124 -17.00 2.70 10.49
C ALA A 124 -17.54 3.39 11.75
N LYS A 125 -18.20 4.54 11.58
CA LYS A 125 -18.93 5.27 12.63
C LYS A 125 -20.42 5.27 12.30
N PHE A 126 -21.24 5.02 13.31
CA PHE A 126 -22.70 5.13 13.22
C PHE A 126 -23.18 6.25 14.14
N ASP A 127 -23.85 7.26 13.58
CA ASP A 127 -24.33 8.45 14.32
C ASP A 127 -25.38 8.11 15.42
N SER A 128 -26.06 6.97 15.33
CA SER A 128 -27.12 6.58 16.25
C SER A 128 -26.63 5.77 17.48
N SER A 129 -25.36 5.39 17.51
CA SER A 129 -24.76 4.69 18.62
C SER A 129 -23.29 5.09 18.70
N SER A 130 -22.80 5.40 19.91
CA SER A 130 -21.38 5.72 20.16
C SER A 130 -20.42 4.57 19.82
N LEU A 131 -20.77 3.70 18.88
CA LEU A 131 -19.99 2.56 18.43
C LEU A 131 -19.11 3.01 17.26
N SER A 132 -17.82 3.17 17.53
CA SER A 132 -16.78 3.22 16.50
C SER A 132 -16.15 1.83 16.42
N LEU A 133 -16.20 1.21 15.24
CA LEU A 133 -15.57 -0.07 14.98
C LEU A 133 -14.26 0.21 14.20
N ASP A 134 -13.14 0.04 14.89
CA ASP A 134 -11.80 0.10 14.35
C ASP A 134 -11.17 -1.29 14.41
N GLN A 135 -10.86 -1.89 13.29
CA GLN A 135 -10.12 -3.14 13.25
C GLN A 135 -8.83 -2.96 12.43
N ASN A 136 -7.73 -3.47 12.96
CA ASN A 136 -6.48 -3.55 12.24
C ASN A 136 -6.34 -4.98 11.73
N ALA A 137 -6.34 -5.18 10.42
CA ALA A 137 -6.11 -6.46 9.80
C ALA A 137 -4.79 -6.46 9.05
N LEU A 138 -4.01 -7.51 9.22
CA LEU A 138 -2.88 -7.79 8.34
C LEU A 138 -3.42 -8.19 6.98
N GLY A 139 -2.80 -7.65 5.93
CA GLY A 139 -3.14 -7.95 4.56
C GLY A 139 -1.91 -8.04 3.67
N TYR A 140 -2.15 -8.44 2.45
CA TYR A 140 -1.14 -8.35 1.38
C TYR A 140 -1.70 -7.57 0.20
N ASP A 141 -0.81 -7.03 -0.61
CA ASP A 141 -1.14 -6.56 -1.94
C ASP A 141 -0.22 -7.18 -2.99
N VAL A 142 -0.75 -7.30 -4.20
CA VAL A 142 0.00 -7.69 -5.38
C VAL A 142 -0.52 -6.87 -6.55
N GLY A 143 0.39 -6.38 -7.36
CA GLY A 143 -0.01 -5.54 -8.47
C GLY A 143 1.13 -5.16 -9.37
N GLY A 144 0.87 -4.17 -10.18
CA GLY A 144 1.86 -3.62 -11.09
C GLY A 144 1.35 -2.37 -11.77
N GLY A 145 2.26 -1.76 -12.49
CA GLY A 145 1.97 -0.51 -13.15
C GLY A 145 3.09 -0.09 -14.09
N VAL A 146 3.04 1.17 -14.45
CA VAL A 146 4.04 1.80 -15.31
C VAL A 146 4.33 3.22 -14.83
N ASN A 147 5.62 3.55 -14.74
CA ASN A 147 6.08 4.93 -14.62
C ASN A 147 6.43 5.44 -16.01
N ILE A 148 5.95 6.61 -16.37
CA ILE A 148 6.26 7.29 -17.64
C ILE A 148 6.89 8.64 -17.28
N PHE A 149 8.22 8.73 -17.41
CA PHE A 149 8.98 9.94 -17.09
C PHE A 149 8.99 10.90 -18.29
N LEU A 150 8.43 12.09 -18.07
CA LEU A 150 8.39 13.19 -19.05
C LEU A 150 9.64 14.05 -18.95
N ALA A 151 10.26 14.10 -17.77
CA ALA A 151 11.52 14.76 -17.48
C ALA A 151 12.37 13.87 -16.57
N HIS A 152 13.62 14.28 -16.32
CA HIS A 152 14.56 13.49 -15.53
C HIS A 152 14.00 13.11 -14.15
N SER A 153 13.27 14.01 -13.51
CA SER A 153 12.78 13.85 -12.12
C SER A 153 11.25 13.78 -12.00
N VAL A 154 10.51 13.94 -13.10
CA VAL A 154 9.04 14.06 -13.05
C VAL A 154 8.40 13.19 -14.11
N GLY A 155 7.37 12.45 -13.72
CA GLY A 155 6.62 11.57 -14.60
C GLY A 155 5.20 11.33 -14.09
N VAL A 156 4.51 10.43 -14.74
CA VAL A 156 3.19 9.94 -14.37
C VAL A 156 3.30 8.45 -14.06
N ARG A 157 2.60 8.01 -13.03
CA ARG A 157 2.49 6.60 -12.64
C ARG A 157 1.04 6.14 -12.78
N ALA A 158 0.83 5.03 -13.47
CA ALA A 158 -0.43 4.30 -13.49
C ALA A 158 -0.22 2.93 -12.84
N ASP A 159 -1.14 2.52 -11.97
CA ASP A 159 -0.97 1.37 -11.09
C ASP A 159 -2.29 0.64 -10.88
N VAL A 160 -2.26 -0.70 -10.82
CA VAL A 160 -3.39 -1.54 -10.45
C VAL A 160 -2.91 -2.58 -9.44
N ARG A 161 -3.63 -2.70 -8.32
CA ARG A 161 -3.31 -3.62 -7.21
C ARG A 161 -4.54 -4.37 -6.75
N HIS A 162 -4.34 -5.61 -6.39
CA HIS A 162 -5.26 -6.43 -5.62
C HIS A 162 -4.84 -6.39 -4.16
N GLN A 163 -5.77 -6.07 -3.26
CA GLN A 163 -5.55 -6.00 -1.82
C GLN A 163 -6.47 -7.00 -1.12
N HIS A 164 -5.92 -7.75 -0.19
CA HIS A 164 -6.62 -8.80 0.52
C HIS A 164 -6.19 -8.86 2.00
N THR A 165 -7.15 -8.96 2.93
CA THR A 165 -6.84 -9.16 4.33
C THR A 165 -6.65 -10.64 4.64
N LEU A 166 -5.61 -10.95 5.44
CA LEU A 166 -5.33 -12.32 5.89
C LEU A 166 -6.20 -12.75 7.08
N GLN A 167 -6.91 -11.81 7.68
CA GLN A 167 -7.75 -12.01 8.86
C GLN A 167 -9.19 -11.68 8.51
N ASN A 168 -10.11 -12.46 9.08
CA ASN A 168 -11.53 -12.17 8.99
C ASN A 168 -11.85 -10.89 9.76
N ILE A 169 -12.61 -9.99 9.15
CA ILE A 169 -13.04 -8.73 9.76
C ILE A 169 -14.49 -8.89 10.20
N THR A 170 -14.74 -8.74 11.51
CA THR A 170 -16.07 -8.75 12.07
C THR A 170 -16.54 -7.32 12.34
N LEU A 171 -17.24 -6.70 11.42
CA LEU A 171 -17.86 -5.38 11.55
C LEU A 171 -19.32 -5.52 12.02
N GLY A 172 -19.52 -5.96 13.27
CA GLY A 172 -20.86 -6.14 13.84
C GLY A 172 -21.73 -7.12 13.05
N ASN A 173 -23.06 -6.93 13.07
CA ASN A 173 -24.01 -7.79 12.35
C ASN A 173 -24.08 -7.52 10.84
N LEU A 174 -23.28 -6.61 10.28
CA LEU A 174 -23.33 -6.19 8.88
C LEU A 174 -22.37 -6.97 7.97
N PHE A 175 -21.34 -7.60 8.54
CA PHE A 175 -20.35 -8.39 7.80
C PHE A 175 -20.04 -9.68 8.53
N SER A 176 -20.38 -10.79 7.88
CA SER A 176 -20.08 -12.13 8.34
C SER A 176 -18.61 -12.41 8.08
N ASP A 177 -17.80 -12.42 9.14
CA ASP A 177 -16.51 -13.13 9.32
C ASP A 177 -15.76 -13.51 8.02
N GLN A 178 -15.59 -12.53 7.11
CA GLN A 178 -14.94 -12.72 5.81
C GLN A 178 -13.74 -11.77 5.65
N PRO A 179 -12.71 -12.19 4.90
CA PRO A 179 -11.60 -11.31 4.55
C PRO A 179 -12.09 -10.18 3.63
N VAL A 180 -11.56 -8.98 3.77
CA VAL A 180 -11.81 -7.88 2.83
C VAL A 180 -10.91 -8.04 1.61
N ASP A 181 -11.52 -8.01 0.44
CA ASP A 181 -10.89 -8.20 -0.86
C ASP A 181 -11.32 -7.09 -1.82
N PHE A 182 -10.38 -6.44 -2.49
CA PHE A 182 -10.70 -5.42 -3.48
C PHE A 182 -9.53 -5.09 -4.41
N TRP A 183 -9.85 -4.51 -5.55
CA TRP A 183 -8.90 -3.95 -6.49
C TRP A 183 -8.80 -2.43 -6.33
N ARG A 184 -7.62 -1.90 -6.53
CA ARG A 184 -7.34 -0.46 -6.56
C ARG A 184 -6.64 -0.10 -7.87
N ALA A 185 -7.18 0.88 -8.61
CA ALA A 185 -6.53 1.50 -9.74
C ALA A 185 -6.19 2.95 -9.39
N THR A 186 -4.96 3.39 -9.65
CA THR A 186 -4.48 4.73 -9.30
C THR A 186 -3.74 5.40 -10.45
N LEU A 187 -3.79 6.73 -10.45
CA LEU A 187 -2.97 7.61 -11.26
C LEU A 187 -2.24 8.59 -10.34
N GLY A 188 -0.94 8.72 -10.49
CA GLY A 188 -0.11 9.55 -9.62
C GLY A 188 0.95 10.35 -10.36
N LEU A 189 1.49 11.35 -9.66
CA LEU A 189 2.63 12.12 -10.10
C LEU A 189 3.91 11.45 -9.59
N ALA A 190 4.71 10.86 -10.48
CA ALA A 190 5.96 10.21 -10.12
C ALA A 190 7.08 11.24 -10.01
N LEU A 191 7.61 11.44 -8.80
CA LEU A 191 8.77 12.28 -8.51
C LEU A 191 9.94 11.40 -8.13
N ARG A 192 11.13 11.62 -8.70
CA ARG A 192 12.36 10.90 -8.34
C ARG A 192 13.52 11.86 -8.08
N PHE A 193 14.41 11.49 -7.17
CA PHE A 193 15.54 12.31 -6.70
C PHE A 193 16.72 11.46 -6.23
#